data_9afe4d19e2b30bdf4742d997b90cb972
#
_entry.id   9afe4d19e2b30bdf4742d997b90cb972
#
_cell.length_a   1.000
_cell.length_b   1.000
_cell.length_c   1.000
_cell.angle_alpha   90.00
_cell.angle_beta   90.00
_cell.angle_gamma   90.00
#
_symmetry.space_group_name_H-M   'P 1'
#
loop_
_entity.id
_entity.type
_entity.pdbx_description
1 polymer ?
#
loop_
_entity_poly.entity_id
_entity_poly.type
_entity_poly.pdbx_seq_one_letter_code
_entity_poly.pdbx_strand_id
1 'polypeptide(L)'
;MLLGDYFHNIKNNYKKIFFSGISFNSNEIEKNNIFFAVKGNEIDGNNFIPQVIKKGAKIIITENENEGLKNDILYIKTKNIRKLLAEISFK
;
A
#
# COMPACT_ATOMS: atom_id res chain seq x y z
N MET A 1 12.00 -2.24 -6.83
CA MET A 1 10.85 -2.13 -7.76
C MET A 1 10.33 -0.71 -7.75
N LEU A 2 9.93 -0.21 -8.89
CA LEU A 2 9.39 1.14 -9.02
C LEU A 2 7.86 1.09 -9.02
N LEU A 3 7.26 2.04 -8.31
CA LEU A 3 5.81 2.10 -8.15
C LEU A 3 5.07 2.20 -9.48
N GLY A 4 5.60 2.96 -10.43
CA GLY A 4 4.99 3.14 -11.74
C GLY A 4 4.94 1.89 -12.60
N ASP A 5 5.76 0.89 -12.31
CA ASP A 5 5.75 -0.38 -13.04
C ASP A 5 4.55 -1.25 -12.67
N TYR A 6 3.95 -1.01 -11.51
CA TYR A 6 2.85 -1.80 -10.97
C TYR A 6 1.52 -1.05 -10.90
N PHE A 7 1.59 0.29 -10.79
CA PHE A 7 0.42 1.14 -10.61
C PHE A 7 0.40 2.18 -11.73
N HIS A 8 -0.48 2.01 -12.70
CA HIS A 8 -0.51 2.87 -13.89
C HIS A 8 -1.33 4.14 -13.70
N ASN A 9 -2.25 4.16 -12.76
CA ASN A 9 -3.19 5.27 -12.56
C ASN A 9 -2.81 6.21 -11.43
N ILE A 10 -1.54 6.24 -11.06
CA ILE A 10 -1.02 7.16 -10.04
C ILE A 10 -0.42 8.40 -10.70
N LYS A 11 -0.23 9.45 -9.91
CA LYS A 11 0.43 10.68 -10.38
C LYS A 11 1.85 10.37 -10.84
N ASN A 12 2.30 11.07 -11.89
CA ASN A 12 3.63 10.86 -12.47
C ASN A 12 4.77 11.02 -11.45
N ASN A 13 4.63 11.96 -10.52
CA ASN A 13 5.66 12.19 -9.50
C ASN A 13 5.80 11.02 -8.51
N TYR A 14 4.84 10.10 -8.44
CA TYR A 14 4.92 8.93 -7.59
C TYR A 14 5.48 7.70 -8.30
N LYS A 15 5.53 7.70 -9.63
CA LYS A 15 5.92 6.51 -10.41
C LYS A 15 7.36 6.08 -10.19
N LYS A 16 8.23 7.00 -9.77
CA LYS A 16 9.65 6.72 -9.54
C LYS A 16 9.95 6.32 -8.11
N ILE A 17 8.95 6.21 -7.24
CA ILE A 17 9.15 5.78 -5.87
C ILE A 17 9.51 4.30 -5.83
N PHE A 18 10.59 3.99 -5.16
CA PHE A 18 11.05 2.61 -5.00
C PHE A 18 10.34 1.94 -3.82
N PHE A 19 10.00 0.67 -3.98
CA PHE A 19 9.52 -0.16 -2.89
C PHE A 19 10.19 -1.54 -2.97
N SER A 20 10.29 -2.22 -1.82
CA SER A 20 11.03 -3.48 -1.75
C SER A 20 10.15 -4.72 -1.78
N GLY A 21 8.88 -4.58 -1.50
CA GLY A 21 7.95 -5.70 -1.51
C GLY A 21 6.53 -5.26 -1.18
N ILE A 22 5.59 -6.19 -1.28
CA ILE A 22 4.17 -5.95 -1.08
C ILE A 22 3.65 -6.98 -0.07
N SER A 23 2.83 -6.54 0.89
CA SER A 23 2.14 -7.46 1.78
C SER A 23 0.80 -6.88 2.22
N PHE A 24 -0.16 -7.76 2.51
CA PHE A 24 -1.40 -7.42 3.20
C PHE A 24 -1.41 -7.94 4.63
N ASN A 25 -0.32 -8.56 5.07
CA ASN A 25 -0.16 -9.08 6.42
C ASN A 25 0.76 -8.14 7.22
N SER A 26 0.19 -7.50 8.26
CA SER A 26 0.94 -6.56 9.09
C SER A 26 2.15 -7.17 9.78
N ASN A 27 2.14 -8.48 10.02
CA ASN A 27 3.26 -9.17 10.65
C ASN A 27 4.45 -9.40 9.72
N GLU A 28 4.23 -9.32 8.41
CA GLU A 28 5.25 -9.57 7.39
C GLU A 28 5.85 -8.29 6.81
N ILE A 29 5.41 -7.13 7.26
CA ILE A 29 5.90 -5.85 6.73
C ILE A 29 7.35 -5.63 7.11
N GLU A 30 8.13 -5.24 6.12
CA GLU A 30 9.54 -4.87 6.25
C GLU A 30 9.75 -3.45 5.72
N LYS A 31 10.98 -2.94 5.86
CA LYS A 31 11.32 -1.59 5.44
C LYS A 31 11.05 -1.37 3.94
N ASN A 32 10.45 -0.25 3.61
CA ASN A 32 10.11 0.17 2.24
C ASN A 32 9.05 -0.70 1.56
N ASN A 33 8.27 -1.45 2.33
CA ASN A 33 7.18 -2.25 1.78
C ASN A 33 5.94 -1.40 1.48
N ILE A 34 5.12 -1.95 0.59
CA ILE A 34 3.75 -1.48 0.38
C ILE A 34 2.83 -2.34 1.23
N PHE A 35 2.01 -1.72 2.04
CA PHE A 35 0.98 -2.41 2.81
C PHE A 35 -0.40 -2.19 2.19
N PHE A 36 -1.09 -3.30 1.90
CA PHE A 36 -2.48 -3.27 1.46
C PHE A 36 -3.39 -3.40 2.68
N ALA A 37 -4.08 -2.34 3.03
CA ALA A 37 -4.99 -2.31 4.18
C ALA A 37 -6.34 -2.91 3.79
N VAL A 38 -6.41 -4.24 3.76
CA VAL A 38 -7.60 -4.98 3.33
C VAL A 38 -8.56 -5.14 4.49
N LYS A 39 -9.83 -4.78 4.26
CA LYS A 39 -10.88 -5.00 5.26
C LYS A 39 -11.46 -6.41 5.08
N GLY A 40 -11.26 -7.26 6.07
CA GLY A 40 -11.85 -8.60 6.12
C GLY A 40 -13.14 -8.63 6.91
N ASN A 41 -13.71 -9.81 7.09
CA ASN A 41 -14.96 -9.98 7.85
C ASN A 41 -14.76 -9.78 9.34
N GLU A 42 -13.62 -10.19 9.87
CA GLU A 42 -13.32 -10.11 11.31
C GLU A 42 -12.24 -9.10 11.63
N ILE A 43 -11.31 -8.88 10.71
CA ILE A 43 -10.17 -8.01 10.90
C ILE A 43 -10.14 -6.97 9.80
N ASP A 44 -9.98 -5.70 10.20
CA ASP A 44 -9.80 -4.59 9.26
C ASP A 44 -8.31 -4.22 9.23
N GLY A 45 -7.66 -4.44 8.09
CA GLY A 45 -6.25 -4.09 7.90
C GLY A 45 -5.94 -2.62 8.14
N ASN A 46 -6.93 -1.74 8.00
CA ASN A 46 -6.74 -0.31 8.28
C ASN A 46 -6.39 -0.04 9.74
N ASN A 47 -6.76 -0.92 10.66
CA ASN A 47 -6.42 -0.80 12.07
C ASN A 47 -4.93 -1.04 12.33
N PHE A 48 -4.21 -1.63 11.39
CA PHE A 48 -2.78 -1.92 11.53
C PHE A 48 -1.88 -0.89 10.85
N ILE A 49 -2.45 0.16 10.25
CA ILE A 49 -1.66 1.17 9.56
C ILE A 49 -0.58 1.79 10.46
N PRO A 50 -0.88 2.23 11.70
CA PRO A 50 0.18 2.77 12.57
C PRO A 50 1.29 1.76 12.85
N GLN A 51 0.92 0.49 13.03
CA GLN A 51 1.87 -0.58 13.31
C GLN A 51 2.81 -0.85 12.14
N VAL A 52 2.27 -0.91 10.91
CA VAL A 52 3.09 -1.19 9.73
C VAL A 52 4.00 -0.02 9.39
N ILE A 53 3.57 1.21 9.66
CA ILE A 53 4.41 2.39 9.50
C ILE A 53 5.64 2.29 10.41
N LYS A 54 5.45 1.87 11.66
CA LYS A 54 6.56 1.65 12.60
C LYS A 54 7.52 0.57 12.13
N LYS A 55 7.02 -0.42 11.40
CA LYS A 55 7.86 -1.50 10.84
C LYS A 55 8.59 -1.09 9.57
N GLY A 56 8.28 0.08 9.03
CA GLY A 56 8.98 0.61 7.87
C GLY A 56 8.19 0.63 6.57
N ALA A 57 6.88 0.36 6.61
CA ALA A 57 6.04 0.52 5.43
C ALA A 57 6.13 1.97 4.94
N LYS A 58 6.31 2.15 3.65
CA LYS A 58 6.47 3.46 3.04
C LYS A 58 5.24 3.89 2.27
N ILE A 59 4.47 2.93 1.78
CA ILE A 59 3.29 3.16 0.95
C ILE A 59 2.13 2.37 1.54
N ILE A 60 1.00 3.04 1.71
CA ILE A 60 -0.23 2.42 2.22
C ILE A 60 -1.29 2.50 1.13
N ILE A 61 -1.84 1.36 0.77
CA ILE A 61 -2.96 1.30 -0.18
C ILE A 61 -4.22 0.97 0.61
N THR A 62 -5.23 1.81 0.49
CA THR A 62 -6.45 1.72 1.30
C THR A 62 -7.65 2.24 0.51
N GLU A 63 -8.84 1.85 0.94
CA GLU A 63 -10.09 2.39 0.39
C GLU A 63 -10.57 3.62 1.16
N ASN A 64 -9.97 3.92 2.32
CA ASN A 64 -10.49 4.90 3.27
C ASN A 64 -9.79 6.26 3.25
N GLU A 65 -8.55 6.35 2.74
CA GLU A 65 -7.77 7.57 2.77
C GLU A 65 -7.58 8.16 1.39
N ASN A 66 -7.57 9.49 1.31
CA ASN A 66 -7.28 10.17 0.05
C ASN A 66 -5.82 10.00 -0.34
N GLU A 67 -5.56 9.98 -1.65
CA GLU A 67 -4.21 9.89 -2.18
C GLU A 67 -3.38 11.10 -1.74
N GLY A 68 -2.13 10.88 -1.36
CA GLY A 68 -1.20 11.93 -1.02
C GLY A 68 -0.14 11.49 -0.02
N LEU A 69 0.84 12.37 0.19
CA LEU A 69 1.90 12.17 1.18
C LEU A 69 1.46 12.73 2.53
N LYS A 70 1.62 11.93 3.58
CA LYS A 70 1.37 12.35 4.97
C LYS A 70 2.53 11.82 5.82
N ASN A 71 3.31 12.70 6.43
CA ASN A 71 4.45 12.32 7.28
C ASN A 71 5.40 11.35 6.57
N ASP A 72 5.74 11.66 5.30
CA ASP A 72 6.62 10.85 4.45
C ASP A 72 6.05 9.48 4.04
N ILE A 73 4.79 9.22 4.34
CA ILE A 73 4.10 8.00 3.92
C ILE A 73 3.16 8.33 2.76
N LEU A 74 3.29 7.60 1.67
CA LEU A 74 2.39 7.78 0.53
C LEU A 74 1.15 6.92 0.72
N TYR A 75 -0.02 7.57 0.68
CA TYR A 75 -1.31 6.89 0.70
C TYR A 75 -1.86 6.86 -0.71
N ILE A 76 -2.29 5.69 -1.16
CA ILE A 76 -2.93 5.50 -2.46
C ILE A 76 -4.34 4.97 -2.20
N LYS A 77 -5.33 5.68 -2.73
CA LYS A 77 -6.73 5.26 -2.58
C LYS A 77 -7.14 4.38 -3.77
N THR A 78 -7.84 3.31 -3.47
CA THR A 78 -8.46 2.46 -4.49
C THR A 78 -9.93 2.21 -4.14
N LYS A 79 -10.74 1.96 -5.16
CA LYS A 79 -12.15 1.63 -4.94
C LYS A 79 -12.36 0.17 -4.59
N ASN A 80 -11.47 -0.70 -5.03
CA ASN A 80 -11.54 -2.14 -4.76
C ASN A 80 -10.14 -2.68 -4.54
N ILE A 81 -9.76 -2.75 -3.28
CA ILE A 81 -8.40 -3.14 -2.89
C ILE A 81 -8.10 -4.62 -3.22
N ARG A 82 -9.09 -5.49 -3.11
CA ARG A 82 -8.90 -6.92 -3.41
C ARG A 82 -8.64 -7.15 -4.89
N LYS A 83 -9.33 -6.41 -5.75
CA LYS A 83 -9.11 -6.47 -7.19
C LYS A 83 -7.72 -5.97 -7.55
N LEU A 84 -7.32 -4.86 -6.96
CA LEU A 84 -5.99 -4.29 -7.20
C LEU A 84 -4.89 -5.24 -6.74
N LEU A 85 -5.05 -5.85 -5.57
CA LEU A 85 -4.09 -6.81 -5.05
C LEU A 85 -3.95 -8.02 -5.96
N ALA A 86 -5.07 -8.55 -6.48
CA ALA A 86 -5.06 -9.67 -7.41
C ALA A 86 -4.34 -9.33 -8.71
N GLU A 87 -4.58 -8.14 -9.26
CA GLU A 87 -3.91 -7.68 -10.48
C GLU A 87 -2.41 -7.60 -10.32
N ILE A 88 -1.95 -7.12 -9.16
CA ILE A 88 -0.53 -6.96 -8.89
C ILE A 88 0.14 -8.30 -8.62
N SER A 89 -0.54 -9.21 -7.94
CA SER A 89 0.02 -10.52 -7.58
C SER A 89 0.35 -11.40 -8.78
N PHE A 90 -0.21 -11.09 -9.95
CA PHE A 90 0.06 -11.85 -11.16
C PHE A 90 1.11 -11.20 -12.08
N LYS A 91 1.77 -10.17 -11.61
CA LYS A 91 2.82 -9.52 -12.43
C LYS A 91 4.22 -10.04 -12.14
#